data_d2697da50b33fa54d4b31544beddf7e8
#
_entry.id   d2697da50b33fa54d4b31544beddf7e8
#
_cell.length_a   1.000
_cell.length_b   1.000
_cell.length_c   1.000
_cell.angle_alpha   90.00
_cell.angle_beta   90.00
_cell.angle_gamma   90.00
#
_symmetry.space_group_name_H-M   'P 1'
#
loop_
_entity.id
_entity.type
_entity.pdbx_description
1 polymer ?
#
loop_
_entity_poly.entity_id
_entity_poly.type
_entity_poly.pdbx_seq_one_letter_code
_entity_poly.pdbx_strand_id
1 'polypeptide(L)'
;DYKFDYIFHQAAISDTRVYDQEIIIKTNVNSFYDLLEIAKDNRAVLVYASSAATYGSAPSPQTIGKENPENPYGYSKYAMDQIACQYSNENPDMTIVGLRFFNVYGSREYFKAKTSSMVIQLGHQILDGNAPRLFKGSDQMFRDFIYIDDVLQANIKACNPKQNGTYNVGTGTSRSFQDIADILQNELGTDLGTEYFPNPYDGYQMHTQADISNSQVNLNFEPKISLEKGINSYIPEIKRLHGEDIS
;
A
#
# COMPACT_ATOMS: atom_id res chain seq x y z
N ASP A 1 -7.63 -17.98 -27.78
CA ASP A 1 -6.54 -18.13 -26.81
C ASP A 1 -5.80 -16.81 -26.72
N TYR A 2 -5.85 -16.17 -25.56
CA TYR A 2 -5.07 -14.96 -25.29
C TYR A 2 -3.70 -15.38 -24.76
N LYS A 3 -2.62 -14.71 -25.22
CA LYS A 3 -1.27 -14.88 -24.72
C LYS A 3 -0.89 -13.64 -23.94
N PHE A 4 -0.36 -13.82 -22.73
CA PHE A 4 0.08 -12.75 -21.84
C PHE A 4 1.59 -12.80 -21.70
N ASP A 5 2.26 -11.63 -21.78
CA ASP A 5 3.67 -11.48 -21.45
C ASP A 5 3.86 -11.05 -20.00
N TYR A 6 2.89 -10.29 -19.46
CA TYR A 6 2.89 -9.77 -18.09
C TYR A 6 1.51 -9.89 -17.46
N ILE A 7 1.47 -10.28 -16.21
CA ILE A 7 0.27 -10.32 -15.38
C ILE A 7 0.51 -9.46 -14.14
N PHE A 8 -0.28 -8.40 -13.96
CA PHE A 8 -0.28 -7.56 -12.77
C PHE A 8 -1.50 -7.88 -11.92
N HIS A 9 -1.32 -8.69 -10.89
CA HIS A 9 -2.38 -9.08 -9.97
C HIS A 9 -2.48 -8.10 -8.81
N GLN A 10 -3.35 -7.10 -8.95
CA GLN A 10 -3.58 -6.05 -7.95
C GLN A 10 -4.89 -6.21 -7.18
N ALA A 11 -5.79 -7.08 -7.65
CA ALA A 11 -7.09 -7.29 -7.06
C ALA A 11 -7.01 -8.10 -5.76
N ALA A 12 -7.74 -7.65 -4.74
CA ALA A 12 -7.90 -8.37 -3.48
C ALA A 12 -9.05 -7.75 -2.65
N ILE A 13 -9.59 -8.51 -1.70
CA ILE A 13 -10.28 -7.92 -0.55
C ILE A 13 -9.19 -7.30 0.32
N SER A 14 -9.13 -5.97 0.39
CA SER A 14 -8.03 -5.22 1.04
C SER A 14 -8.44 -4.49 2.32
N ASP A 15 -9.72 -4.52 2.71
CA ASP A 15 -10.18 -3.92 3.96
C ASP A 15 -9.75 -4.79 5.15
N THR A 16 -8.85 -4.26 5.98
CA THR A 16 -8.31 -4.95 7.17
C THR A 16 -9.34 -5.17 8.27
N ARG A 17 -10.54 -4.58 8.15
CA ARG A 17 -11.67 -4.73 9.09
C ARG A 17 -12.59 -5.89 8.70
N VAL A 18 -12.38 -6.53 7.57
CA VAL A 18 -13.09 -7.75 7.19
C VAL A 18 -12.46 -8.93 7.93
N TYR A 19 -13.21 -9.53 8.87
CA TYR A 19 -12.77 -10.66 9.67
C TYR A 19 -13.30 -12.02 9.17
N ASP A 20 -14.08 -12.03 8.10
CA ASP A 20 -14.51 -13.26 7.43
C ASP A 20 -13.31 -13.91 6.73
N GLN A 21 -12.71 -14.89 7.42
CA GLN A 21 -11.53 -15.60 6.95
C GLN A 21 -11.83 -16.43 5.71
N GLU A 22 -13.02 -17.02 5.59
CA GLU A 22 -13.39 -17.89 4.47
C GLU A 22 -13.40 -17.11 3.16
N ILE A 23 -14.08 -15.95 3.15
CA ILE A 23 -14.16 -15.12 1.95
C ILE A 23 -12.80 -14.55 1.58
N ILE A 24 -11.98 -14.12 2.56
CA ILE A 24 -10.65 -13.59 2.31
C ILE A 24 -9.72 -14.68 1.74
N ILE A 25 -9.67 -15.86 2.34
CA ILE A 25 -8.81 -16.94 1.85
C ILE A 25 -9.28 -17.41 0.45
N LYS A 26 -10.58 -17.59 0.26
CA LYS A 26 -11.12 -17.97 -1.05
C LYS A 26 -10.77 -16.95 -2.14
N THR A 27 -10.94 -15.66 -1.83
CA THR A 27 -10.76 -14.59 -2.82
C THR A 27 -9.30 -14.23 -3.04
N ASN A 28 -8.50 -14.09 -1.97
CA ASN A 28 -7.12 -13.59 -2.09
C ASN A 28 -6.12 -14.74 -2.33
N VAL A 29 -6.30 -15.88 -1.66
CA VAL A 29 -5.31 -16.95 -1.66
C VAL A 29 -5.63 -18.03 -2.69
N ASN A 30 -6.86 -18.58 -2.67
CA ASN A 30 -7.18 -19.71 -3.56
C ASN A 30 -7.14 -19.29 -5.03
N SER A 31 -7.65 -18.10 -5.38
CA SER A 31 -7.58 -17.59 -6.76
C SER A 31 -6.15 -17.33 -7.24
N PHE A 32 -5.19 -17.18 -6.33
CA PHE A 32 -3.80 -16.94 -6.67
C PHE A 32 -3.14 -18.15 -7.35
N TYR A 33 -3.55 -19.37 -6.99
CA TYR A 33 -3.07 -20.58 -7.66
C TYR A 33 -3.45 -20.62 -9.14
N ASP A 34 -4.67 -20.22 -9.48
CA ASP A 34 -5.12 -20.17 -10.88
C ASP A 34 -4.27 -19.17 -11.68
N LEU A 35 -3.91 -18.05 -11.06
CA LEU A 35 -3.05 -17.04 -11.71
C LEU A 35 -1.60 -17.51 -11.89
N LEU A 36 -1.06 -18.29 -10.95
CA LEU A 36 0.25 -18.91 -11.09
C LEU A 36 0.27 -19.91 -12.27
N GLU A 37 -0.76 -20.75 -12.41
CA GLU A 37 -0.87 -21.68 -13.55
C GLU A 37 -1.04 -20.92 -14.87
N ILE A 38 -1.89 -19.88 -14.92
CA ILE A 38 -2.02 -19.02 -16.11
C ILE A 38 -0.69 -18.37 -16.48
N ALA A 39 0.05 -17.86 -15.50
CA ALA A 39 1.36 -17.24 -15.74
C ALA A 39 2.37 -18.27 -16.30
N LYS A 40 2.38 -19.49 -15.75
CA LYS A 40 3.22 -20.59 -16.20
C LYS A 40 2.91 -20.99 -17.63
N ASP A 41 1.64 -21.24 -17.95
CA ASP A 41 1.19 -21.68 -19.28
C ASP A 41 1.53 -20.65 -20.35
N ASN A 42 1.50 -19.36 -20.00
CA ASN A 42 1.85 -18.24 -20.90
C ASN A 42 3.35 -17.91 -20.91
N ARG A 43 4.13 -18.42 -19.97
CA ARG A 43 5.50 -17.97 -19.66
C ARG A 43 5.54 -16.48 -19.34
N ALA A 44 4.51 -15.99 -18.67
CA ALA A 44 4.35 -14.59 -18.34
C ALA A 44 5.08 -14.24 -17.05
N VAL A 45 5.54 -13.00 -16.94
CA VAL A 45 5.99 -12.41 -15.67
C VAL A 45 4.77 -12.14 -14.80
N LEU A 46 4.77 -12.63 -13.57
CA LEU A 46 3.72 -12.36 -12.59
C LEU A 46 4.21 -11.39 -11.53
N VAL A 47 3.61 -10.20 -11.49
CA VAL A 47 3.79 -9.21 -10.42
C VAL A 47 2.50 -9.11 -9.62
N TYR A 48 2.57 -9.35 -8.31
CA TYR A 48 1.36 -9.32 -7.46
C TYR A 48 1.49 -8.35 -6.29
N ALA A 49 0.36 -7.77 -5.90
CA ALA A 49 0.24 -6.91 -4.73
C ALA A 49 0.25 -7.75 -3.45
N SER A 50 1.33 -7.66 -2.70
CA SER A 50 1.39 -7.99 -1.29
C SER A 50 1.17 -6.73 -0.45
N SER A 51 1.45 -6.75 0.86
CA SER A 51 1.12 -5.63 1.75
C SER A 51 2.05 -5.56 2.95
N ALA A 52 2.30 -4.35 3.45
CA ALA A 52 2.92 -4.13 4.75
C ALA A 52 2.08 -4.68 5.93
N ALA A 53 0.79 -4.97 5.72
CA ALA A 53 -0.05 -5.65 6.72
C ALA A 53 0.48 -7.04 7.12
N THR A 54 1.36 -7.64 6.32
CA THR A 54 2.07 -8.88 6.65
C THR A 54 2.96 -8.74 7.90
N TYR A 55 3.39 -7.54 8.23
CA TYR A 55 4.28 -7.29 9.36
C TYR A 55 3.55 -7.12 10.70
N GLY A 56 2.25 -6.80 10.69
CA GLY A 56 1.52 -6.52 11.93
C GLY A 56 2.23 -5.47 12.78
N SER A 57 2.45 -5.76 14.06
CA SER A 57 3.16 -4.90 15.01
C SER A 57 4.69 -5.10 15.06
N ALA A 58 5.29 -5.75 14.05
CA ALA A 58 6.73 -5.90 13.99
C ALA A 58 7.46 -4.55 14.07
N PRO A 59 8.63 -4.47 14.74
CA PRO A 59 9.38 -3.22 14.89
C PRO A 59 9.75 -2.59 13.56
N SER A 60 9.77 -1.25 13.51
CA SER A 60 10.30 -0.48 12.39
C SER A 60 11.84 -0.36 12.45
N PRO A 61 12.53 -0.32 11.29
CA PRO A 61 11.96 -0.54 9.95
C PRO A 61 11.54 -1.99 9.73
N GLN A 62 10.42 -2.18 9.01
CA GLN A 62 9.91 -3.52 8.69
C GLN A 62 10.80 -4.18 7.63
N THR A 63 11.33 -5.34 7.98
CA THR A 63 12.29 -6.11 7.18
C THR A 63 11.70 -7.47 6.79
N ILE A 64 11.93 -7.90 5.55
CA ILE A 64 11.56 -9.24 5.07
C ILE A 64 12.12 -10.31 6.02
N GLY A 65 11.30 -11.31 6.36
CA GLY A 65 11.63 -12.39 7.29
C GLY A 65 11.20 -12.11 8.75
N LYS A 66 10.52 -10.97 9.00
CA LYS A 66 9.99 -10.61 10.33
C LYS A 66 8.47 -10.36 10.28
N GLU A 67 7.78 -11.12 9.46
CA GLU A 67 6.34 -11.05 9.30
C GLU A 67 5.64 -11.58 10.56
N ASN A 68 4.58 -10.87 10.97
CA ASN A 68 3.70 -11.22 12.08
C ASN A 68 2.28 -10.69 11.82
N PRO A 69 1.56 -11.23 10.82
CA PRO A 69 0.25 -10.70 10.44
C PRO A 69 -0.78 -10.85 11.56
N GLU A 70 -1.52 -9.78 11.84
CA GLU A 70 -2.45 -9.68 12.98
C GLU A 70 -3.93 -9.68 12.56
N ASN A 71 -4.21 -9.72 11.26
CA ASN A 71 -5.58 -9.78 10.75
C ASN A 71 -5.66 -10.69 9.51
N PRO A 72 -6.88 -11.15 9.14
CA PRO A 72 -7.06 -12.08 8.01
C PRO A 72 -6.51 -11.57 6.68
N TYR A 73 -6.61 -10.26 6.40
CA TYR A 73 -6.05 -9.67 5.20
C TYR A 73 -4.51 -9.78 5.18
N GLY A 74 -3.83 -9.34 6.25
CA GLY A 74 -2.37 -9.45 6.37
C GLY A 74 -1.91 -10.90 6.24
N TYR A 75 -2.63 -11.84 6.89
CA TYR A 75 -2.34 -13.26 6.77
C TYR A 75 -2.52 -13.78 5.33
N SER A 76 -3.58 -13.36 4.63
CA SER A 76 -3.79 -13.75 3.23
C SER A 76 -2.65 -13.32 2.32
N LYS A 77 -2.13 -12.10 2.50
CA LYS A 77 -0.98 -11.58 1.75
C LYS A 77 0.31 -12.33 2.09
N TYR A 78 0.51 -12.64 3.36
CA TYR A 78 1.64 -13.48 3.79
C TYR A 78 1.57 -14.89 3.19
N ALA A 79 0.39 -15.51 3.19
CA ALA A 79 0.18 -16.82 2.57
C ALA A 79 0.50 -16.77 1.06
N MET A 80 0.05 -15.73 0.34
CA MET A 80 0.41 -15.54 -1.08
C MET A 80 1.93 -15.43 -1.26
N ASP A 81 2.64 -14.70 -0.39
CA ASP A 81 4.11 -14.58 -0.45
C ASP A 81 4.79 -15.95 -0.27
N GLN A 82 4.30 -16.79 0.65
CA GLN A 82 4.84 -18.15 0.86
C GLN A 82 4.56 -19.07 -0.34
N ILE A 83 3.35 -19.02 -0.88
CA ILE A 83 2.96 -19.76 -2.08
C ILE A 83 3.82 -19.34 -3.27
N ALA A 84 4.00 -18.05 -3.49
CA ALA A 84 4.84 -17.53 -4.57
C ALA A 84 6.30 -17.99 -4.45
N CYS A 85 6.84 -17.97 -3.23
CA CYS A 85 8.20 -18.44 -2.95
C CYS A 85 8.35 -19.94 -3.27
N GLN A 86 7.43 -20.76 -2.77
CA GLN A 86 7.44 -22.21 -3.06
C GLN A 86 7.31 -22.47 -4.56
N TYR A 87 6.32 -21.84 -5.20
CA TYR A 87 6.04 -22.04 -6.63
C TYR A 87 7.21 -21.61 -7.51
N SER A 88 7.90 -20.49 -7.15
CA SER A 88 9.10 -20.04 -7.85
C SER A 88 10.26 -21.04 -7.73
N ASN A 89 10.43 -21.68 -6.56
CA ASN A 89 11.46 -22.71 -6.37
C ASN A 89 11.19 -23.97 -7.20
N GLU A 90 9.92 -24.33 -7.35
CA GLU A 90 9.49 -25.48 -8.17
C GLU A 90 9.52 -25.18 -9.67
N ASN A 91 9.44 -23.90 -10.07
CA ASN A 91 9.42 -23.43 -11.45
C ASN A 91 10.46 -22.31 -11.66
N PRO A 92 11.76 -22.62 -11.67
CA PRO A 92 12.84 -21.62 -11.67
C PRO A 92 12.91 -20.75 -12.93
N ASP A 93 12.27 -21.16 -14.02
CA ASP A 93 12.19 -20.40 -15.26
C ASP A 93 11.12 -19.30 -15.23
N MET A 94 10.27 -19.28 -14.20
CA MET A 94 9.25 -18.25 -14.04
C MET A 94 9.78 -17.02 -13.30
N THR A 95 9.31 -15.85 -13.72
CA THR A 95 9.50 -14.62 -12.96
C THR A 95 8.25 -14.30 -12.14
N ILE A 96 8.38 -14.37 -10.81
CA ILE A 96 7.30 -14.10 -9.86
C ILE A 96 7.79 -13.11 -8.81
N VAL A 97 7.12 -11.95 -8.72
CA VAL A 97 7.51 -10.86 -7.82
C VAL A 97 6.33 -10.35 -7.01
N GLY A 98 6.46 -10.38 -5.70
CA GLY A 98 5.52 -9.78 -4.76
C GLY A 98 5.97 -8.38 -4.34
N LEU A 99 5.05 -7.43 -4.31
CA LEU A 99 5.30 -6.05 -3.88
C LEU A 99 4.50 -5.76 -2.62
N ARG A 100 5.17 -5.62 -1.47
CA ARG A 100 4.56 -5.22 -0.19
C ARG A 100 4.40 -3.72 -0.15
N PHE A 101 3.22 -3.27 -0.55
CA PHE A 101 2.91 -1.85 -0.52
C PHE A 101 2.73 -1.36 0.91
N PHE A 102 3.38 -0.22 1.23
CA PHE A 102 3.14 0.55 2.44
C PHE A 102 1.94 1.48 2.25
N ASN A 103 1.90 2.65 2.85
CA ASN A 103 0.70 3.50 2.80
C ASN A 103 0.62 4.27 1.47
N VAL A 104 0.06 3.63 0.46
CA VAL A 104 -0.12 4.22 -0.88
C VAL A 104 -1.20 5.31 -0.85
N TYR A 105 -0.92 6.44 -1.48
CA TYR A 105 -1.87 7.52 -1.73
C TYR A 105 -1.69 8.10 -3.14
N GLY A 106 -2.71 8.78 -3.65
CA GLY A 106 -2.64 9.48 -4.94
C GLY A 106 -3.86 9.24 -5.81
N SER A 107 -3.74 9.65 -7.07
CA SER A 107 -4.82 9.64 -8.04
C SER A 107 -5.52 8.30 -8.18
N ARG A 108 -6.83 8.36 -8.44
CA ARG A 108 -7.74 7.23 -8.69
C ARG A 108 -8.08 6.37 -7.47
N GLU A 109 -7.85 6.85 -6.25
CA GLU A 109 -8.25 6.13 -5.04
C GLU A 109 -9.69 6.43 -4.57
N TYR A 110 -10.41 7.35 -5.18
CA TYR A 110 -11.75 7.76 -4.75
C TYR A 110 -12.75 6.59 -4.73
N PHE A 111 -12.59 5.58 -5.57
CA PHE A 111 -13.41 4.35 -5.55
C PHE A 111 -13.32 3.56 -4.25
N LYS A 112 -12.30 3.81 -3.46
CA LYS A 112 -12.11 3.15 -2.16
C LYS A 112 -13.02 3.73 -1.08
N ALA A 113 -13.72 4.84 -1.34
CA ALA A 113 -14.60 5.52 -0.40
C ALA A 113 -13.95 5.65 1.00
N LYS A 114 -14.57 5.07 2.04
CA LYS A 114 -14.07 5.12 3.44
C LYS A 114 -12.71 4.42 3.66
N THR A 115 -12.19 3.68 2.69
CA THR A 115 -10.87 3.03 2.77
C THR A 115 -9.80 3.74 1.94
N SER A 116 -10.13 4.91 1.38
CA SER A 116 -9.17 5.79 0.72
C SER A 116 -8.13 6.33 1.72
N SER A 117 -7.02 6.88 1.22
CA SER A 117 -5.95 7.41 2.07
C SER A 117 -6.42 8.59 2.93
N MET A 118 -5.72 8.83 4.03
CA MET A 118 -5.96 10.02 4.85
C MET A 118 -5.70 11.32 4.07
N VAL A 119 -4.89 11.29 3.02
CA VAL A 119 -4.60 12.48 2.21
C VAL A 119 -5.87 13.03 1.55
N ILE A 120 -6.64 12.19 0.85
CA ILE A 120 -7.89 12.65 0.23
C ILE A 120 -8.99 12.91 1.27
N GLN A 121 -9.09 12.08 2.32
CA GLN A 121 -10.10 12.27 3.37
C GLN A 121 -9.93 13.61 4.11
N LEU A 122 -8.71 13.94 4.52
CA LEU A 122 -8.42 15.23 5.17
C LEU A 122 -8.51 16.39 4.19
N GLY A 123 -8.08 16.18 2.93
CA GLY A 123 -8.22 17.19 1.88
C GLY A 123 -9.67 17.62 1.68
N HIS A 124 -10.63 16.68 1.64
CA HIS A 124 -12.06 17.01 1.53
C HIS A 124 -12.58 17.75 2.78
N GLN A 125 -12.19 17.33 3.99
CA GLN A 125 -12.57 18.05 5.22
C GLN A 125 -12.11 19.53 5.17
N ILE A 126 -10.88 19.78 4.76
CA ILE A 126 -10.32 21.13 4.65
C ILE A 126 -11.04 21.95 3.57
N LEU A 127 -11.36 21.34 2.42
CA LEU A 127 -12.12 22.00 1.35
C LEU A 127 -13.56 22.34 1.75
N ASP A 128 -14.15 21.55 2.66
CA ASP A 128 -15.43 21.85 3.31
C ASP A 128 -15.36 22.98 4.36
N GLY A 129 -14.15 23.52 4.61
CA GLY A 129 -13.92 24.53 5.64
C GLY A 129 -13.86 23.96 7.06
N ASN A 130 -13.71 22.65 7.20
CA ASN A 130 -13.61 21.98 8.50
C ASN A 130 -12.16 21.73 8.87
N ALA A 131 -11.83 21.86 10.17
CA ALA A 131 -10.55 21.44 10.68
C ALA A 131 -10.32 19.93 10.42
N PRO A 132 -9.14 19.52 9.92
CA PRO A 132 -8.85 18.10 9.74
C PRO A 132 -8.93 17.35 11.07
N ARG A 133 -9.60 16.19 11.06
CA ARG A 133 -9.86 15.38 12.26
C ARG A 133 -8.87 14.24 12.38
N LEU A 134 -8.10 14.24 13.45
CA LEU A 134 -7.07 13.25 13.72
C LEU A 134 -7.21 12.62 15.10
N PHE A 135 -6.62 11.46 15.32
CA PHE A 135 -6.51 10.87 16.64
C PHE A 135 -5.60 11.70 17.54
N LYS A 136 -5.91 11.77 18.83
CA LYS A 136 -4.98 12.33 19.82
C LYS A 136 -3.65 11.57 19.76
N GLY A 137 -2.55 12.30 19.67
CA GLY A 137 -1.21 11.73 19.51
C GLY A 137 -0.85 11.37 18.05
N SER A 138 -1.58 11.85 17.06
CA SER A 138 -1.31 11.64 15.63
C SER A 138 0.04 12.16 15.17
N ASP A 139 0.62 13.10 15.89
CA ASP A 139 1.99 13.59 15.73
C ASP A 139 3.07 12.53 16.07
N GLN A 140 2.69 11.48 16.81
CA GLN A 140 3.52 10.33 17.17
C GLN A 140 3.11 9.04 16.44
N MET A 141 2.13 9.11 15.54
CA MET A 141 1.67 7.98 14.73
C MET A 141 2.26 8.07 13.33
N PHE A 142 3.32 7.30 13.08
CA PHE A 142 4.11 7.37 11.85
C PHE A 142 3.74 6.29 10.85
N ARG A 143 3.72 6.65 9.57
CA ARG A 143 3.54 5.73 8.44
C ARG A 143 4.53 6.07 7.32
N ASP A 144 4.94 5.05 6.59
CA ASP A 144 5.66 5.23 5.34
C ASP A 144 4.63 5.46 4.22
N PHE A 145 4.44 6.74 3.86
CA PHE A 145 3.52 7.15 2.81
C PHE A 145 4.23 7.18 1.47
N ILE A 146 3.70 6.45 0.50
CA ILE A 146 4.27 6.38 -0.84
C ILE A 146 3.27 6.85 -1.89
N TYR A 147 3.71 7.74 -2.79
CA TYR A 147 2.87 8.25 -3.87
C TYR A 147 2.71 7.21 -4.98
N ILE A 148 1.53 7.20 -5.61
CA ILE A 148 1.14 6.21 -6.60
C ILE A 148 2.12 6.07 -7.77
N ASP A 149 2.78 7.15 -8.22
CA ASP A 149 3.71 7.09 -9.34
C ASP A 149 4.98 6.28 -9.00
N ASP A 150 5.47 6.35 -7.75
CA ASP A 150 6.56 5.49 -7.30
C ASP A 150 6.12 4.01 -7.21
N VAL A 151 4.86 3.75 -6.84
CA VAL A 151 4.28 2.40 -6.86
C VAL A 151 4.19 1.86 -8.29
N LEU A 152 3.80 2.68 -9.26
CA LEU A 152 3.79 2.31 -10.68
C LEU A 152 5.20 1.97 -11.17
N GLN A 153 6.21 2.78 -10.79
CA GLN A 153 7.60 2.49 -11.11
C GLN A 153 8.09 1.18 -10.49
N ALA A 154 7.69 0.86 -9.25
CA ALA A 154 8.01 -0.42 -8.61
C ALA A 154 7.43 -1.61 -9.41
N ASN A 155 6.17 -1.50 -9.85
CA ASN A 155 5.53 -2.53 -10.69
C ASN A 155 6.27 -2.74 -12.01
N ILE A 156 6.66 -1.67 -12.71
CA ILE A 156 7.41 -1.75 -13.96
C ILE A 156 8.79 -2.41 -13.74
N LYS A 157 9.49 -2.02 -12.68
CA LYS A 157 10.80 -2.58 -12.33
C LYS A 157 10.73 -4.04 -11.89
N ALA A 158 9.63 -4.44 -11.26
CA ALA A 158 9.35 -5.82 -10.89
C ALA A 158 9.20 -6.77 -12.10
N CYS A 159 9.00 -6.24 -13.31
CA CYS A 159 8.96 -7.06 -14.52
C CYS A 159 10.32 -7.61 -14.93
N ASN A 160 11.44 -7.05 -14.43
CA ASN A 160 12.78 -7.51 -14.72
C ASN A 160 13.66 -7.49 -13.45
N PRO A 161 13.35 -8.33 -12.45
CA PRO A 161 14.08 -8.37 -11.18
C PRO A 161 15.43 -9.08 -11.39
N LYS A 162 16.41 -8.76 -10.54
CA LYS A 162 17.65 -9.57 -10.49
C LYS A 162 17.39 -10.93 -9.85
N GLN A 163 16.39 -11.03 -9.00
CA GLN A 163 15.99 -12.24 -8.30
C GLN A 163 14.47 -12.22 -8.06
N ASN A 164 13.84 -13.39 -8.20
CA ASN A 164 12.46 -13.58 -7.74
C ASN A 164 12.35 -13.37 -6.22
N GLY A 165 11.21 -12.89 -5.76
CA GLY A 165 10.97 -12.72 -4.33
C GLY A 165 9.90 -11.70 -4.01
N THR A 166 9.83 -11.36 -2.73
CA THR A 166 8.92 -10.35 -2.22
C THR A 166 9.72 -9.13 -1.78
N TYR A 167 9.23 -7.94 -2.07
CA TYR A 167 9.95 -6.68 -1.91
C TYR A 167 9.09 -5.61 -1.28
N ASN A 168 9.67 -4.86 -0.32
CA ASN A 168 9.00 -3.70 0.26
C ASN A 168 8.93 -2.55 -0.73
N VAL A 169 7.75 -1.93 -0.85
CA VAL A 169 7.51 -0.74 -1.66
C VAL A 169 6.97 0.36 -0.78
N GLY A 170 7.87 1.16 -0.28
CA GLY A 170 7.70 2.35 0.54
C GLY A 170 8.78 3.37 0.19
N THR A 171 8.83 4.47 0.92
CA THR A 171 9.85 5.51 0.75
C THR A 171 11.09 5.27 1.62
N GLY A 172 11.00 4.40 2.63
CA GLY A 172 12.02 4.26 3.66
C GLY A 172 12.03 5.42 4.67
N THR A 173 11.06 6.32 4.58
CA THR A 173 10.92 7.48 5.47
C THR A 173 9.49 7.55 6.01
N SER A 174 9.36 7.44 7.32
CA SER A 174 8.05 7.56 7.97
C SER A 174 7.70 9.02 8.28
N ARG A 175 6.41 9.36 8.16
CA ARG A 175 5.85 10.68 8.46
C ARG A 175 4.59 10.51 9.31
N SER A 176 4.28 11.51 10.10
CA SER A 176 3.10 11.48 10.96
C SER A 176 1.81 11.79 10.19
N PHE A 177 0.66 11.42 10.77
CA PHE A 177 -0.63 11.87 10.23
C PHE A 177 -0.82 13.38 10.40
N GLN A 178 -0.17 13.99 11.40
CA GLN A 178 -0.15 15.44 11.56
C GLN A 178 0.55 16.12 10.39
N ASP A 179 1.70 15.57 9.93
CA ASP A 179 2.39 16.09 8.75
C ASP A 179 1.48 16.19 7.51
N ILE A 180 0.59 15.20 7.30
CA ILE A 180 -0.38 15.25 6.19
C ILE A 180 -1.32 16.44 6.33
N ALA A 181 -1.88 16.64 7.52
CA ALA A 181 -2.82 17.74 7.79
C ALA A 181 -2.16 19.10 7.58
N ASP A 182 -0.93 19.26 8.09
CA ASP A 182 -0.17 20.51 8.00
C ASP A 182 0.21 20.83 6.54
N ILE A 183 0.68 19.82 5.78
CA ILE A 183 1.02 19.99 4.36
C ILE A 183 -0.25 20.35 3.56
N LEU A 184 -1.38 19.63 3.78
CA LEU A 184 -2.62 19.91 3.08
C LEU A 184 -3.13 21.32 3.36
N GLN A 185 -3.11 21.80 4.60
CA GLN A 185 -3.53 23.13 4.95
C GLN A 185 -2.62 24.20 4.29
N ASN A 186 -1.30 23.96 4.30
CA ASN A 186 -0.36 24.85 3.62
C ASN A 186 -0.63 24.91 2.11
N GLU A 187 -0.80 23.79 1.44
CA GLU A 187 -1.04 23.71 -0.01
C GLU A 187 -2.42 24.26 -0.42
N LEU A 188 -3.40 24.18 0.46
CA LEU A 188 -4.76 24.72 0.25
C LEU A 188 -4.90 26.18 0.69
N GLY A 189 -3.88 26.75 1.35
CA GLY A 189 -3.88 28.13 1.83
C GLY A 189 -4.83 28.37 2.99
N THR A 190 -4.99 27.39 3.87
CA THR A 190 -5.89 27.44 5.04
C THR A 190 -5.11 27.32 6.36
N ASP A 191 -5.70 27.78 7.44
CA ASP A 191 -5.22 27.64 8.83
C ASP A 191 -6.40 27.36 9.75
N LEU A 192 -6.95 26.15 9.63
CA LEU A 192 -8.16 25.70 10.36
C LEU A 192 -7.81 25.02 11.70
N GLY A 193 -6.50 24.86 11.98
CA GLY A 193 -6.03 24.06 13.09
C GLY A 193 -6.29 22.55 12.85
N THR A 194 -6.36 21.77 13.92
CA THR A 194 -6.64 20.31 13.88
C THR A 194 -7.60 19.94 14.99
N GLU A 195 -8.66 19.20 14.69
CA GLU A 195 -9.57 18.64 15.68
C GLU A 195 -9.07 17.25 16.11
N TYR A 196 -8.80 17.07 17.40
CA TYR A 196 -8.33 15.80 17.94
C TYR A 196 -9.42 15.05 18.67
N PHE A 197 -9.56 13.74 18.39
CA PHE A 197 -10.48 12.86 19.09
C PHE A 197 -9.78 11.58 19.59
N PRO A 198 -10.34 10.87 20.59
CA PRO A 198 -9.74 9.66 21.11
C PRO A 198 -9.59 8.57 20.03
N ASN A 199 -8.45 7.86 20.02
CA ASN A 199 -8.28 6.69 19.17
C ASN A 199 -9.19 5.55 19.72
N PRO A 200 -10.15 5.03 18.92
CA PRO A 200 -11.05 3.96 19.35
C PRO A 200 -10.43 2.56 19.24
N TYR A 201 -9.23 2.42 18.69
CA TYR A 201 -8.62 1.13 18.41
C TYR A 201 -7.55 0.78 19.44
N ASP A 202 -7.74 -0.33 20.16
CA ASP A 202 -6.70 -0.92 21.00
C ASP A 202 -5.58 -1.52 20.11
N GLY A 203 -4.32 -1.42 20.56
CA GLY A 203 -3.18 -1.98 19.84
C GLY A 203 -2.90 -1.31 18.49
N TYR A 204 -3.30 -0.03 18.33
CA TYR A 204 -3.05 0.70 17.08
C TYR A 204 -1.54 0.77 16.78
N GLN A 205 -1.16 0.36 15.58
CA GLN A 205 0.24 0.37 15.15
C GLN A 205 0.79 1.80 15.12
N MET A 206 1.82 2.07 15.93
CA MET A 206 2.34 3.43 16.09
C MET A 206 3.34 3.82 14.99
N HIS A 207 4.11 2.86 14.45
CA HIS A 207 5.17 3.18 13.50
C HIS A 207 5.33 2.12 12.41
N THR A 208 5.22 2.54 11.16
CA THR A 208 5.62 1.75 10.00
C THR A 208 6.64 2.49 9.14
N GLN A 209 7.68 1.78 8.73
CA GLN A 209 8.73 2.28 7.84
C GLN A 209 9.30 1.10 7.05
N ALA A 210 9.36 1.22 5.73
CA ALA A 210 9.89 0.17 4.88
C ALA A 210 11.43 0.09 4.98
N ASP A 211 11.98 -1.10 5.21
CA ASP A 211 13.34 -1.36 4.77
C ASP A 211 13.30 -1.66 3.26
N ILE A 212 13.76 -0.71 2.45
CA ILE A 212 13.75 -0.80 0.98
C ILE A 212 15.07 -1.30 0.39
N SER A 213 16.05 -1.65 1.21
CA SER A 213 17.41 -2.06 0.76
C SER A 213 17.35 -3.18 -0.28
N ASN A 214 16.50 -4.16 -0.04
CA ASN A 214 16.33 -5.31 -0.94
C ASN A 214 15.69 -4.91 -2.28
N SER A 215 14.71 -4.00 -2.24
CA SER A 215 14.04 -3.45 -3.42
C SER A 215 15.00 -2.61 -4.27
N GLN A 216 15.87 -1.83 -3.62
CA GLN A 216 16.92 -1.07 -4.30
C GLN A 216 17.89 -1.98 -5.05
N VAL A 217 18.37 -3.04 -4.38
CA VAL A 217 19.38 -3.95 -4.96
C VAL A 217 18.79 -4.80 -6.08
N ASN A 218 17.62 -5.41 -5.87
CA ASN A 218 17.08 -6.44 -6.76
C ASN A 218 16.11 -5.92 -7.83
N LEU A 219 15.40 -4.82 -7.54
CA LEU A 219 14.50 -4.18 -8.50
C LEU A 219 15.07 -2.88 -9.08
N ASN A 220 16.21 -2.39 -8.56
CA ASN A 220 16.70 -1.04 -8.86
C ASN A 220 15.61 0.03 -8.58
N PHE A 221 14.81 -0.20 -7.52
CA PHE A 221 13.73 0.67 -7.13
C PHE A 221 14.24 1.78 -6.21
N GLU A 222 13.94 3.02 -6.55
CA GLU A 222 14.21 4.20 -5.74
C GLU A 222 12.97 5.09 -5.75
N PRO A 223 12.34 5.32 -4.58
CA PRO A 223 11.25 6.29 -4.47
C PRO A 223 11.81 7.71 -4.71
N LYS A 224 11.07 8.52 -5.47
CA LYS A 224 11.54 9.86 -5.91
C LYS A 224 10.63 10.98 -5.45
N ILE A 225 9.46 10.64 -4.92
CA ILE A 225 8.41 11.60 -4.61
C ILE A 225 8.28 11.72 -3.10
N SER A 226 8.66 12.88 -2.55
CA SER A 226 8.45 13.19 -1.13
C SER A 226 6.96 13.34 -0.83
N LEU A 227 6.58 13.28 0.45
CA LEU A 227 5.19 13.48 0.88
C LEU A 227 4.64 14.84 0.42
N GLU A 228 5.42 15.91 0.55
CA GLU A 228 5.06 17.27 0.12
C GLU A 228 4.80 17.32 -1.39
N LYS A 229 5.72 16.79 -2.18
CA LYS A 229 5.60 16.77 -3.64
C LYS A 229 4.41 15.92 -4.10
N GLY A 230 4.20 14.76 -3.48
CA GLY A 230 3.08 13.87 -3.81
C GLY A 230 1.73 14.50 -3.46
N ILE A 231 1.59 15.12 -2.28
CA ILE A 231 0.38 15.84 -1.89
C ILE A 231 0.12 17.01 -2.85
N ASN A 232 1.13 17.84 -3.12
CA ASN A 232 1.00 18.95 -4.07
C ASN A 232 0.51 18.47 -5.45
N SER A 233 1.08 17.37 -5.96
CA SER A 233 0.66 16.78 -7.24
C SER A 233 -0.77 16.23 -7.21
N TYR A 234 -1.29 15.87 -6.02
CA TYR A 234 -2.62 15.27 -5.86
C TYR A 234 -3.72 16.32 -5.61
N ILE A 235 -3.38 17.52 -5.14
CA ILE A 235 -4.34 18.62 -4.87
C ILE A 235 -5.32 18.88 -6.03
N PRO A 236 -4.89 18.97 -7.31
CA PRO A 236 -5.84 19.23 -8.40
C PRO A 236 -6.95 18.18 -8.50
N GLU A 237 -6.62 16.90 -8.27
CA GLU A 237 -7.62 15.83 -8.30
C GLU A 237 -8.51 15.85 -7.05
N ILE A 238 -7.96 16.10 -5.88
CA ILE A 238 -8.74 16.26 -4.63
C ILE A 238 -9.77 17.38 -4.80
N LYS A 239 -9.38 18.53 -5.37
CA LYS A 239 -10.31 19.65 -5.66
C LYS A 239 -11.37 19.27 -6.70
N ARG A 240 -11.00 18.54 -7.74
CA ARG A 240 -11.93 18.07 -8.76
C ARG A 240 -13.00 17.12 -8.21
N LEU A 241 -12.58 16.22 -7.30
CA LEU A 241 -13.45 15.22 -6.68
C LEU A 241 -14.25 15.76 -5.48
N HIS A 242 -13.91 16.96 -5.00
CA HIS A 242 -14.62 17.59 -3.91
C HIS A 242 -16.06 17.90 -4.31
N GLY A 243 -17.04 17.37 -3.56
CA GLY A 243 -18.46 17.47 -3.88
C GLY A 243 -19.01 16.35 -4.78
N GLU A 244 -18.17 15.46 -5.33
CA GLU A 244 -18.64 14.20 -5.89
C GLU A 244 -18.99 13.24 -4.72
N ASP A 245 -20.19 12.65 -4.77
CA ASP A 245 -20.65 11.72 -3.73
C ASP A 245 -19.79 10.43 -3.76
N ILE A 246 -18.94 10.26 -2.76
CA ILE A 246 -18.09 9.09 -2.58
C ILE A 246 -18.81 8.07 -1.67
N SER A 247 -20.11 7.84 -1.92
CA SER A 247 -20.94 6.91 -1.16
C SER A 247 -20.73 5.46 -1.54
#